data_8c99897665ea61b9f0cabd2ca4388e73
#
_entry.id   8c99897665ea61b9f0cabd2ca4388e73
#
_cell.length_a   1.000
_cell.length_b   1.000
_cell.length_c   1.000
_cell.angle_alpha   90.00
_cell.angle_beta   90.00
_cell.angle_gamma   90.00
#
_symmetry.space_group_name_H-M   'P 1'
#
loop_
_entity.id
_entity.type
_entity.pdbx_description
1 polymer ?
#
loop_
_entity_poly.entity_id
_entity_poly.type
_entity_poly.pdbx_seq_one_letter_code
_entity_poly.pdbx_strand_id
1 'polypeptide(L)'
;MNIWDPFHPLVYFVHTLLGGAGLLGAIIALSVTKGSSPHILAGRMFAIAASVVATTAILFSITSFAPMAVASAAITLSAIGSALLAIREKSQKVAAGELATAILMAAVVLWLLYGGVLSYSQGGLLWIPPLAFGAIAAALFVNDIRFMKCDSNEREARRLTRHLSRMSFAFAIAVHEPIVIFADRLSIHPALAFYGPLIVWPVLFFYFNNRLNKKLIVIPND
;
A
#
# COMPACT_ATOMS: atom_id res chain seq x y z
N MET A 1 -10.34 -25.63 20.04
CA MET A 1 -10.02 -24.74 18.90
C MET A 1 -8.80 -23.94 19.30
N ASN A 2 -7.69 -24.06 18.56
CA ASN A 2 -6.43 -23.44 18.93
C ASN A 2 -6.52 -21.94 18.57
N ILE A 3 -6.15 -21.02 19.49
CA ILE A 3 -6.13 -19.57 19.22
C ILE A 3 -5.20 -19.17 18.07
N TRP A 4 -4.28 -20.04 17.68
CA TRP A 4 -3.40 -19.87 16.52
C TRP A 4 -4.01 -20.39 15.22
N ASP A 5 -5.26 -20.88 15.24
CA ASP A 5 -6.01 -21.16 14.02
C ASP A 5 -6.35 -19.80 13.34
N PRO A 6 -5.85 -19.55 12.11
CA PRO A 6 -6.12 -18.28 11.39
C PRO A 6 -7.62 -18.05 11.15
N PHE A 7 -8.44 -19.08 11.20
CA PHE A 7 -9.91 -18.99 11.13
C PHE A 7 -10.58 -18.84 12.50
N HIS A 8 -9.79 -18.65 13.58
CA HIS A 8 -10.36 -18.41 14.89
C HIS A 8 -11.22 -17.14 14.89
N PRO A 9 -12.47 -17.17 15.35
CA PRO A 9 -13.40 -16.03 15.28
C PRO A 9 -12.82 -14.73 15.87
N LEU A 10 -12.02 -14.83 16.93
CA LEU A 10 -11.36 -13.68 17.56
C LEU A 10 -10.33 -13.01 16.60
N VAL A 11 -9.54 -13.80 15.89
CA VAL A 11 -8.53 -13.26 14.96
C VAL A 11 -9.22 -12.56 13.78
N TYR A 12 -10.30 -13.16 13.28
CA TYR A 12 -11.13 -12.55 12.22
C TYR A 12 -11.80 -11.27 12.69
N PHE A 13 -12.32 -11.25 13.90
CA PHE A 13 -12.93 -10.06 14.51
C PHE A 13 -11.89 -8.92 14.67
N VAL A 14 -10.72 -9.22 15.22
CA VAL A 14 -9.63 -8.24 15.38
C VAL A 14 -9.17 -7.70 14.03
N HIS A 15 -8.98 -8.57 13.03
CA HIS A 15 -8.63 -8.18 11.67
C HIS A 15 -9.65 -7.19 11.07
N THR A 16 -10.93 -7.52 11.15
CA THR A 16 -12.02 -6.68 10.61
C THR A 16 -12.15 -5.35 11.35
N LEU A 17 -12.07 -5.39 12.70
CA LEU A 17 -12.15 -4.18 13.53
C LEU A 17 -10.99 -3.23 13.24
N LEU A 18 -9.77 -3.74 13.18
CA LEU A 18 -8.59 -2.93 12.84
C LEU A 18 -8.64 -2.45 11.38
N GLY A 19 -9.15 -3.26 10.45
CA GLY A 19 -9.37 -2.84 9.08
C GLY A 19 -10.28 -1.63 8.99
N GLY A 20 -11.43 -1.67 9.66
CA GLY A 20 -12.37 -0.54 9.76
C GLY A 20 -11.76 0.68 10.42
N ALA A 21 -11.09 0.51 11.56
CA ALA A 21 -10.39 1.60 12.26
C ALA A 21 -9.29 2.23 11.40
N GLY A 22 -8.53 1.40 10.67
CA GLY A 22 -7.51 1.87 9.73
C GLY A 22 -8.11 2.70 8.60
N LEU A 23 -9.18 2.24 7.97
CA LEU A 23 -9.86 2.99 6.91
C LEU A 23 -10.41 4.32 7.42
N LEU A 24 -11.02 4.37 8.61
CA LEU A 24 -11.44 5.63 9.23
C LEU A 24 -10.26 6.56 9.47
N GLY A 25 -9.14 6.04 10.00
CA GLY A 25 -7.91 6.81 10.18
C GLY A 25 -7.40 7.39 8.86
N ALA A 26 -7.41 6.61 7.78
CA ALA A 26 -7.00 7.08 6.45
C ALA A 26 -7.93 8.19 5.93
N ILE A 27 -9.26 8.03 6.04
CA ILE A 27 -10.23 9.03 5.62
C ILE A 27 -10.03 10.35 6.40
N ILE A 28 -9.84 10.28 7.71
CA ILE A 28 -9.56 11.46 8.54
C ILE A 28 -8.24 12.11 8.09
N ALA A 29 -7.16 11.33 7.93
CA ALA A 29 -5.88 11.85 7.47
C ALA A 29 -5.96 12.52 6.09
N LEU A 30 -6.81 12.00 5.19
CA LEU A 30 -7.05 12.60 3.88
C LEU A 30 -7.89 13.88 3.95
N SER A 31 -8.78 14.03 4.93
CA SER A 31 -9.72 15.15 5.06
C SER A 31 -9.14 16.35 5.79
N VAL A 32 -8.18 16.17 6.69
CA VAL A 32 -7.59 17.26 7.48
C VAL A 32 -6.37 17.89 6.81
N THR A 33 -5.93 19.04 7.34
CA THR A 33 -4.72 19.74 6.86
C THR A 33 -3.49 18.86 7.02
N LYS A 34 -2.75 18.68 5.92
CA LYS A 34 -1.55 17.82 5.89
C LYS A 34 -0.47 18.38 6.83
N GLY A 35 0.14 17.48 7.61
CA GLY A 35 1.15 17.85 8.62
C GLY A 35 0.59 18.34 9.96
N SER A 36 -0.72 18.55 10.09
CA SER A 36 -1.35 18.89 11.38
C SER A 36 -1.34 17.73 12.38
N SER A 37 -1.50 18.00 13.66
CA SER A 37 -1.58 16.95 14.69
C SER A 37 -2.68 15.91 14.40
N PRO A 38 -3.90 16.27 13.99
CA PRO A 38 -4.91 15.28 13.57
C PRO A 38 -4.45 14.42 12.37
N HIS A 39 -3.77 15.01 11.37
CA HIS A 39 -3.23 14.26 10.24
C HIS A 39 -2.20 13.22 10.70
N ILE A 40 -1.28 13.62 11.57
CA ILE A 40 -0.22 12.75 12.06
C ILE A 40 -0.81 11.61 12.88
N LEU A 41 -1.75 11.90 13.78
CA LEU A 41 -2.40 10.89 14.62
C LEU A 41 -3.19 9.89 13.77
N ALA A 42 -4.07 10.38 12.90
CA ALA A 42 -4.91 9.55 12.04
C ALA A 42 -4.06 8.73 11.04
N GLY A 43 -3.00 9.31 10.49
CA GLY A 43 -2.05 8.61 9.62
C GLY A 43 -1.28 7.51 10.36
N ARG A 44 -0.90 7.71 11.62
CA ARG A 44 -0.29 6.66 12.46
C ARG A 44 -1.28 5.53 12.76
N MET A 45 -2.52 5.86 13.10
CA MET A 45 -3.59 4.86 13.28
C MET A 45 -3.76 4.01 12.03
N PHE A 46 -3.87 4.64 10.85
CA PHE A 46 -3.94 3.92 9.59
C PHE A 46 -2.72 3.01 9.38
N ALA A 47 -1.50 3.54 9.52
CA ALA A 47 -0.28 2.78 9.27
C ALA A 47 -0.16 1.56 10.19
N ILE A 48 -0.46 1.71 11.48
CA ILE A 48 -0.40 0.60 12.45
C ILE A 48 -1.50 -0.42 12.14
N ALA A 49 -2.74 0.02 12.00
CA ALA A 49 -3.86 -0.87 11.73
C ALA A 49 -3.69 -1.63 10.40
N ALA A 50 -3.35 -0.94 9.32
CA ALA A 50 -3.12 -1.56 8.02
C ALA A 50 -1.92 -2.53 8.04
N SER A 51 -0.87 -2.25 8.83
CA SER A 51 0.26 -3.19 8.99
C SER A 51 -0.16 -4.46 9.72
N VAL A 52 -0.96 -4.36 10.79
CA VAL A 52 -1.49 -5.53 11.50
C VAL A 52 -2.44 -6.33 10.61
N VAL A 53 -3.34 -5.64 9.89
CA VAL A 53 -4.28 -6.26 8.93
C VAL A 53 -3.52 -6.99 7.82
N ALA A 54 -2.51 -6.37 7.22
CA ALA A 54 -1.69 -6.99 6.19
C ALA A 54 -0.93 -8.22 6.72
N THR A 55 -0.37 -8.14 7.93
CA THR A 55 0.33 -9.27 8.56
C THR A 55 -0.63 -10.44 8.82
N THR A 56 -1.81 -10.18 9.37
CA THR A 56 -2.82 -11.22 9.59
C THR A 56 -3.38 -11.76 8.27
N ALA A 57 -3.50 -10.94 7.23
CA ALA A 57 -3.89 -11.39 5.89
C ALA A 57 -2.86 -12.37 5.29
N ILE A 58 -1.56 -12.14 5.49
CA ILE A 58 -0.51 -13.09 5.08
C ILE A 58 -0.72 -14.43 5.80
N LEU A 59 -0.94 -14.42 7.12
CA LEU A 59 -1.16 -15.65 7.90
C LEU A 59 -2.39 -16.43 7.40
N PHE A 60 -3.51 -15.75 7.16
CA PHE A 60 -4.71 -16.39 6.60
C PHE A 60 -4.45 -16.98 5.21
N SER A 61 -3.73 -16.23 4.38
CA SER A 61 -3.53 -16.58 2.98
C SER A 61 -2.53 -17.72 2.76
N ILE A 62 -1.58 -17.91 3.67
CA ILE A 62 -0.67 -19.07 3.66
C ILE A 62 -1.46 -20.37 3.89
N THR A 63 -2.45 -20.34 4.79
CA THR A 63 -3.25 -21.53 5.11
C THR A 63 -4.37 -21.79 4.08
N SER A 64 -4.88 -20.75 3.42
CA SER A 64 -5.96 -20.84 2.42
C SER A 64 -5.49 -20.85 0.96
N PHE A 65 -4.17 -20.84 0.72
CA PHE A 65 -3.57 -20.80 -0.63
C PHE A 65 -4.06 -19.63 -1.49
N ALA A 66 -4.08 -18.41 -0.92
CA ALA A 66 -4.50 -17.19 -1.62
C ALA A 66 -3.28 -16.31 -2.00
N PRO A 67 -2.53 -16.65 -3.08
CA PRO A 67 -1.25 -16.00 -3.41
C PRO A 67 -1.37 -14.51 -3.71
N MET A 68 -2.50 -14.06 -4.29
CA MET A 68 -2.74 -12.65 -4.56
C MET A 68 -2.93 -11.83 -3.28
N ALA A 69 -3.60 -12.39 -2.26
CA ALA A 69 -3.77 -11.72 -0.97
C ALA A 69 -2.43 -11.61 -0.21
N VAL A 70 -1.54 -12.61 -0.32
CA VAL A 70 -0.16 -12.51 0.20
C VAL A 70 0.60 -11.38 -0.48
N ALA A 71 0.51 -11.30 -1.81
CA ALA A 71 1.20 -10.27 -2.58
C ALA A 71 0.68 -8.87 -2.23
N SER A 72 -0.63 -8.63 -2.20
CA SER A 72 -1.23 -7.33 -1.86
C SER A 72 -0.89 -6.89 -0.43
N ALA A 73 -0.90 -7.82 0.52
CA ALA A 73 -0.49 -7.55 1.90
C ALA A 73 0.99 -7.18 2.00
N ALA A 74 1.88 -7.91 1.31
CA ALA A 74 3.32 -7.62 1.30
C ALA A 74 3.64 -6.27 0.62
N ILE A 75 2.95 -5.95 -0.49
CA ILE A 75 3.04 -4.64 -1.13
C ILE A 75 2.58 -3.53 -0.18
N THR A 76 1.49 -3.75 0.56
CA THR A 76 0.97 -2.78 1.54
C THR A 76 1.99 -2.51 2.64
N LEU A 77 2.60 -3.55 3.23
CA LEU A 77 3.65 -3.41 4.24
C LEU A 77 4.86 -2.64 3.69
N SER A 78 5.31 -2.98 2.48
CA SER A 78 6.42 -2.29 1.82
C SER A 78 6.07 -0.82 1.54
N ALA A 79 4.86 -0.53 1.06
CA ALA A 79 4.41 0.84 0.79
C ALA A 79 4.35 1.69 2.07
N ILE A 80 3.74 1.18 3.15
CA ILE A 80 3.69 1.87 4.45
C ILE A 80 5.09 2.10 4.99
N GLY A 81 5.93 1.06 5.01
CA GLY A 81 7.32 1.16 5.47
C GLY A 81 8.09 2.23 4.71
N SER A 82 8.07 2.18 3.38
CA SER A 82 8.78 3.15 2.54
C SER A 82 8.22 4.57 2.67
N ALA A 83 6.90 4.74 2.89
CA ALA A 83 6.29 6.05 3.15
C ALA A 83 6.77 6.67 4.47
N LEU A 84 6.83 5.88 5.54
CA LEU A 84 7.26 6.35 6.86
C LEU A 84 8.77 6.63 6.91
N LEU A 85 9.57 5.85 6.17
CA LEU A 85 11.02 6.08 6.07
C LEU A 85 11.35 7.33 5.23
N ALA A 86 10.55 7.63 4.22
CA ALA A 86 10.78 8.79 3.35
C ALA A 86 10.78 10.13 4.07
N ILE A 87 9.97 10.27 5.12
CA ILE A 87 9.85 11.51 5.91
C ILE A 87 10.84 11.60 7.08
N ARG A 88 11.70 10.59 7.27
CA ARG A 88 12.74 10.59 8.29
C ARG A 88 14.06 11.12 7.74
N GLU A 89 14.86 11.71 8.60
CA GLU A 89 16.23 12.08 8.28
C GLU A 89 17.05 10.85 7.90
N LYS A 90 17.93 11.02 6.90
CA LYS A 90 18.77 9.94 6.41
C LYS A 90 19.75 9.49 7.51
N SER A 91 19.68 8.22 7.85
CA SER A 91 20.57 7.56 8.80
C SER A 91 20.83 6.13 8.34
N GLN A 92 21.82 5.46 8.94
CA GLN A 92 22.11 4.07 8.64
C GLN A 92 20.88 3.15 8.88
N LYS A 93 20.11 3.42 9.94
CA LYS A 93 18.88 2.66 10.26
C LYS A 93 17.79 2.90 9.21
N VAL A 94 17.63 4.14 8.75
CA VAL A 94 16.67 4.48 7.68
C VAL A 94 17.10 3.82 6.38
N ALA A 95 18.38 3.87 6.01
CA ALA A 95 18.89 3.21 4.80
C ALA A 95 18.69 1.68 4.83
N ALA A 96 18.95 1.04 5.98
CA ALA A 96 18.68 -0.39 6.16
C ALA A 96 17.19 -0.72 6.04
N GLY A 97 16.31 0.11 6.60
CA GLY A 97 14.86 -0.04 6.46
C GLY A 97 14.38 0.15 5.01
N GLU A 98 14.91 1.13 4.29
CA GLU A 98 14.63 1.33 2.87
C GLU A 98 15.06 0.14 2.02
N LEU A 99 16.24 -0.42 2.30
CA LEU A 99 16.72 -1.63 1.63
C LEU A 99 15.80 -2.82 1.94
N ALA A 100 15.38 -3.01 3.18
CA ALA A 100 14.47 -4.09 3.57
C ALA A 100 13.12 -3.98 2.84
N THR A 101 12.52 -2.78 2.76
CA THR A 101 11.28 -2.56 2.02
C THR A 101 11.46 -2.78 0.52
N ALA A 102 12.60 -2.41 -0.05
CA ALA A 102 12.92 -2.64 -1.45
C ALA A 102 13.12 -4.13 -1.77
N ILE A 103 13.79 -4.88 -0.90
CA ILE A 103 13.94 -6.35 -1.04
C ILE A 103 12.58 -7.03 -1.00
N LEU A 104 11.72 -6.67 -0.03
CA LEU A 104 10.37 -7.21 0.06
C LEU A 104 9.58 -6.92 -1.24
N MET A 105 9.65 -5.68 -1.74
CA MET A 105 8.98 -5.32 -2.99
C MET A 105 9.52 -6.09 -4.19
N ALA A 106 10.85 -6.26 -4.30
CA ALA A 106 11.47 -7.06 -5.35
C ALA A 106 11.00 -8.51 -5.33
N ALA A 107 10.93 -9.12 -4.14
CA ALA A 107 10.43 -10.49 -3.98
C ALA A 107 8.97 -10.61 -4.46
N VAL A 108 8.12 -9.64 -4.13
CA VAL A 108 6.71 -9.62 -4.58
C VAL A 108 6.61 -9.43 -6.08
N VAL A 109 7.42 -8.55 -6.68
CA VAL A 109 7.45 -8.36 -8.14
C VAL A 109 7.80 -9.67 -8.84
N LEU A 110 8.86 -10.35 -8.41
CA LEU A 110 9.27 -11.64 -8.97
C LEU A 110 8.19 -12.70 -8.82
N TRP A 111 7.56 -12.78 -7.65
CA TRP A 111 6.44 -13.69 -7.38
C TRP A 111 5.26 -13.45 -8.33
N LEU A 112 4.83 -12.20 -8.48
CA LEU A 112 3.69 -11.84 -9.33
C LEU A 112 3.98 -12.07 -10.81
N LEU A 113 5.19 -11.73 -11.28
CA LEU A 113 5.61 -11.97 -12.65
C LEU A 113 5.67 -13.49 -12.94
N TYR A 114 6.27 -14.27 -12.05
CA TYR A 114 6.30 -15.73 -12.18
C TYR A 114 4.90 -16.33 -12.20
N GLY A 115 4.03 -15.95 -11.25
CA GLY A 115 2.63 -16.41 -11.21
C GLY A 115 1.82 -16.01 -12.43
N GLY A 116 2.04 -14.80 -12.96
CA GLY A 116 1.40 -14.33 -14.18
C GLY A 116 1.82 -15.11 -15.41
N VAL A 117 3.12 -15.35 -15.58
CA VAL A 117 3.65 -16.16 -16.70
C VAL A 117 3.14 -17.60 -16.63
N LEU A 118 3.16 -18.20 -15.43
CA LEU A 118 2.65 -19.56 -15.21
C LEU A 118 1.15 -19.65 -15.53
N SER A 119 0.34 -18.69 -15.09
CA SER A 119 -1.09 -18.63 -15.38
C SER A 119 -1.37 -18.43 -16.87
N TYR A 120 -0.56 -17.62 -17.55
CA TYR A 120 -0.64 -17.43 -19.00
C TYR A 120 -0.41 -18.74 -19.76
N SER A 121 0.58 -19.53 -19.35
CA SER A 121 0.88 -20.83 -20.00
C SER A 121 -0.23 -21.87 -19.82
N GLN A 122 -1.09 -21.71 -18.81
CA GLN A 122 -2.25 -22.58 -18.55
C GLN A 122 -3.51 -22.17 -19.32
N GLY A 123 -3.49 -21.03 -20.00
CA GLY A 123 -4.61 -20.47 -20.74
C GLY A 123 -5.59 -19.68 -19.87
N GLY A 124 -6.59 -19.05 -20.50
CA GLY A 124 -7.56 -18.21 -19.80
C GLY A 124 -7.05 -16.79 -19.48
N LEU A 125 -7.79 -16.06 -18.63
CA LEU A 125 -7.51 -14.66 -18.28
C LEU A 125 -6.93 -14.47 -16.87
N LEU A 126 -6.65 -15.54 -16.14
CA LEU A 126 -6.16 -15.49 -14.76
C LEU A 126 -4.75 -14.89 -14.60
N TRP A 127 -4.02 -14.71 -15.71
CA TRP A 127 -2.70 -14.06 -15.72
C TRP A 127 -2.79 -12.53 -15.61
N ILE A 128 -3.92 -11.90 -15.96
CA ILE A 128 -4.05 -10.43 -15.99
C ILE A 128 -3.87 -9.81 -14.61
N PRO A 129 -4.57 -10.24 -13.53
CA PRO A 129 -4.40 -9.67 -12.20
C PRO A 129 -2.95 -9.69 -11.69
N PRO A 130 -2.23 -10.82 -11.66
CA PRO A 130 -0.86 -10.83 -11.15
C PRO A 130 0.10 -9.99 -12.00
N LEU A 131 -0.06 -9.93 -13.32
CA LEU A 131 0.79 -9.06 -14.15
C LEU A 131 0.47 -7.58 -13.95
N ALA A 132 -0.80 -7.20 -13.80
CA ALA A 132 -1.19 -5.82 -13.51
C ALA A 132 -0.63 -5.34 -12.14
N PHE A 133 -0.80 -6.15 -11.10
CA PHE A 133 -0.21 -5.86 -9.78
C PHE A 133 1.32 -5.88 -9.82
N GLY A 134 1.91 -6.83 -10.55
CA GLY A 134 3.35 -6.93 -10.75
C GLY A 134 3.94 -5.69 -11.43
N ALA A 135 3.27 -5.15 -12.45
CA ALA A 135 3.68 -3.93 -13.14
C ALA A 135 3.63 -2.70 -12.20
N ILE A 136 2.55 -2.56 -11.40
CA ILE A 136 2.44 -1.50 -10.40
C ILE A 136 3.54 -1.65 -9.35
N ALA A 137 3.74 -2.84 -8.79
CA ALA A 137 4.78 -3.12 -7.81
C ALA A 137 6.19 -2.85 -8.37
N ALA A 138 6.46 -3.20 -9.63
CA ALA A 138 7.72 -2.90 -10.30
C ALA A 138 7.95 -1.39 -10.45
N ALA A 139 6.93 -0.63 -10.84
CA ALA A 139 7.02 0.82 -10.92
C ALA A 139 7.32 1.45 -9.54
N LEU A 140 6.66 0.95 -8.49
CA LEU A 140 6.93 1.36 -7.12
C LEU A 140 8.37 1.01 -6.70
N PHE A 141 8.83 -0.21 -6.99
CA PHE A 141 10.19 -0.66 -6.70
C PHE A 141 11.25 0.21 -7.40
N VAL A 142 11.09 0.48 -8.70
CA VAL A 142 12.02 1.35 -9.44
C VAL A 142 12.09 2.74 -8.82
N ASN A 143 10.95 3.30 -8.41
CA ASN A 143 10.92 4.59 -7.71
C ASN A 143 11.61 4.52 -6.34
N ASP A 144 11.54 3.39 -5.63
CA ASP A 144 12.24 3.20 -4.36
C ASP A 144 13.75 3.19 -4.57
N ILE A 145 14.26 2.46 -5.55
CA ILE A 145 15.69 2.44 -5.90
C ILE A 145 16.18 3.83 -6.29
N ARG A 146 15.41 4.57 -7.10
CA ARG A 146 15.77 5.94 -7.49
C ARG A 146 15.87 6.86 -6.28
N PHE A 147 14.91 6.77 -5.34
CA PHE A 147 14.93 7.59 -4.13
C PHE A 147 16.11 7.26 -3.20
N MET A 148 16.46 5.99 -3.06
CA MET A 148 17.63 5.57 -2.25
C MET A 148 18.94 6.15 -2.79
N LYS A 149 19.04 6.37 -4.11
CA LYS A 149 20.20 6.94 -4.78
C LYS A 149 20.24 8.47 -4.78
N CYS A 150 19.17 9.16 -4.36
CA CYS A 150 19.11 10.61 -4.30
C CYS A 150 20.16 11.16 -3.32
N ASP A 151 20.77 12.30 -3.67
CA ASP A 151 21.50 13.14 -2.72
C ASP A 151 20.57 13.76 -1.66
N SER A 152 21.14 14.50 -0.72
CA SER A 152 20.38 15.07 0.39
C SER A 152 19.34 16.10 -0.07
N ASN A 153 19.67 16.95 -1.04
CA ASN A 153 18.79 18.01 -1.54
C ASN A 153 17.64 17.43 -2.37
N GLU A 154 17.96 16.50 -3.25
CA GLU A 154 16.97 15.82 -4.09
C GLU A 154 16.02 14.96 -3.23
N ARG A 155 16.56 14.31 -2.19
CA ARG A 155 15.77 13.53 -1.22
C ARG A 155 14.78 14.43 -0.48
N GLU A 156 15.23 15.59 0.01
CA GLU A 156 14.36 16.55 0.69
C GLU A 156 13.23 17.02 -0.21
N ALA A 157 13.52 17.35 -1.46
CA ALA A 157 12.53 17.76 -2.44
C ALA A 157 11.48 16.66 -2.74
N ARG A 158 11.88 15.37 -2.73
CA ARG A 158 11.04 14.24 -3.13
C ARG A 158 10.32 13.53 -1.96
N ARG A 159 10.73 13.76 -0.70
CA ARG A 159 10.23 12.99 0.46
C ARG A 159 8.72 13.04 0.64
N LEU A 160 8.11 14.22 0.50
CA LEU A 160 6.66 14.39 0.66
C LEU A 160 5.87 13.75 -0.48
N THR A 161 6.34 13.90 -1.72
CA THR A 161 5.73 13.26 -2.89
C THR A 161 5.78 11.73 -2.77
N ARG A 162 6.92 11.19 -2.29
CA ARG A 162 7.05 9.76 -2.06
C ARG A 162 6.13 9.29 -0.93
N HIS A 163 6.12 9.99 0.21
CA HIS A 163 5.21 9.67 1.31
C HIS A 163 3.75 9.64 0.83
N LEU A 164 3.33 10.68 0.11
CA LEU A 164 1.98 10.78 -0.44
C LEU A 164 1.66 9.61 -1.39
N SER A 165 2.55 9.33 -2.35
CA SER A 165 2.34 8.25 -3.31
C SER A 165 2.17 6.90 -2.63
N ARG A 166 3.00 6.59 -1.61
CA ARG A 166 2.97 5.31 -0.92
C ARG A 166 1.78 5.17 0.02
N MET A 167 1.41 6.23 0.76
CA MET A 167 0.27 6.21 1.66
C MET A 167 -1.05 6.15 0.90
N SER A 168 -1.19 6.89 -0.21
CA SER A 168 -2.38 6.80 -1.06
C SER A 168 -2.50 5.44 -1.76
N PHE A 169 -1.37 4.80 -2.10
CA PHE A 169 -1.38 3.45 -2.64
C PHE A 169 -1.81 2.42 -1.58
N ALA A 170 -1.23 2.48 -0.37
CA ALA A 170 -1.65 1.61 0.73
C ALA A 170 -3.15 1.77 1.07
N PHE A 171 -3.66 3.00 1.02
CA PHE A 171 -5.09 3.27 1.16
C PHE A 171 -5.92 2.62 0.05
N ALA A 172 -5.49 2.74 -1.21
CA ALA A 172 -6.20 2.13 -2.35
C ALA A 172 -6.29 0.60 -2.20
N ILE A 173 -5.20 -0.06 -1.75
CA ILE A 173 -5.24 -1.51 -1.46
C ILE A 173 -6.17 -1.81 -0.27
N ALA A 174 -6.14 -1.00 0.80
CA ALA A 174 -7.02 -1.20 1.94
C ALA A 174 -8.52 -1.05 1.59
N VAL A 175 -8.86 -0.28 0.56
CA VAL A 175 -10.21 -0.17 -0.01
C VAL A 175 -10.50 -1.32 -0.97
N HIS A 176 -9.51 -1.72 -1.76
CA HIS A 176 -9.63 -2.76 -2.77
C HIS A 176 -10.03 -4.12 -2.17
N GLU A 177 -9.31 -4.57 -1.13
CA GLU A 177 -9.49 -5.91 -0.58
C GLU A 177 -10.93 -6.19 -0.10
N PRO A 178 -11.59 -5.35 0.75
CA PRO A 178 -12.96 -5.60 1.14
C PRO A 178 -13.94 -5.53 -0.04
N ILE A 179 -13.71 -4.66 -1.04
CA ILE A 179 -14.58 -4.59 -2.22
C ILE A 179 -14.51 -5.89 -3.03
N VAL A 180 -13.31 -6.45 -3.22
CA VAL A 180 -13.14 -7.73 -3.93
C VAL A 180 -13.79 -8.87 -3.15
N ILE A 181 -13.56 -8.95 -1.83
CA ILE A 181 -14.14 -10.02 -0.98
C ILE A 181 -15.67 -9.98 -0.95
N PHE A 182 -16.26 -8.81 -0.94
CA PHE A 182 -17.71 -8.64 -0.85
C PHE A 182 -18.38 -8.36 -2.21
N ALA A 183 -17.66 -8.44 -3.34
CA ALA A 183 -18.17 -8.10 -4.67
C ALA A 183 -19.49 -8.79 -5.00
N ASP A 184 -19.57 -10.10 -4.78
CA ASP A 184 -20.79 -10.89 -5.04
C ASP A 184 -21.98 -10.43 -4.20
N ARG A 185 -21.74 -10.15 -2.89
CA ARG A 185 -22.80 -9.67 -1.98
C ARG A 185 -23.28 -8.26 -2.32
N LEU A 186 -22.39 -7.43 -2.89
CA LEU A 186 -22.69 -6.07 -3.31
C LEU A 186 -23.19 -5.98 -4.75
N SER A 187 -23.32 -7.13 -5.44
CA SER A 187 -23.69 -7.21 -6.87
C SER A 187 -22.78 -6.35 -7.77
N ILE A 188 -21.49 -6.25 -7.41
CA ILE A 188 -20.49 -5.52 -8.19
C ILE A 188 -19.85 -6.48 -9.18
N HIS A 189 -19.78 -6.05 -10.45
CA HIS A 189 -19.10 -6.84 -11.47
C HIS A 189 -17.64 -7.11 -11.09
N PRO A 190 -17.11 -8.35 -11.17
CA PRO A 190 -15.78 -8.72 -10.67
C PRO A 190 -14.65 -7.84 -11.21
N ALA A 191 -14.67 -7.48 -12.49
CA ALA A 191 -13.66 -6.58 -13.06
C ALA A 191 -13.71 -5.17 -12.45
N LEU A 192 -14.92 -4.65 -12.16
CA LEU A 192 -15.07 -3.35 -11.50
C LEU A 192 -14.62 -3.40 -10.04
N ALA A 193 -14.95 -4.47 -9.33
CA ALA A 193 -14.48 -4.69 -7.97
C ALA A 193 -12.96 -4.76 -7.90
N PHE A 194 -12.32 -5.42 -8.86
CA PHE A 194 -10.88 -5.60 -8.90
C PHE A 194 -10.14 -4.34 -9.37
N TYR A 195 -10.50 -3.75 -10.50
CA TYR A 195 -9.75 -2.63 -11.08
C TYR A 195 -10.20 -1.25 -10.57
N GLY A 196 -11.47 -1.10 -10.19
CA GLY A 196 -12.04 0.19 -9.77
C GLY A 196 -11.27 0.84 -8.62
N PRO A 197 -11.05 0.18 -7.48
CA PRO A 197 -10.32 0.78 -6.35
C PRO A 197 -8.87 1.13 -6.67
N LEU A 198 -8.22 0.44 -7.61
CA LEU A 198 -6.83 0.74 -7.99
C LEU A 198 -6.71 2.09 -8.71
N ILE A 199 -7.79 2.58 -9.33
CA ILE A 199 -7.84 3.92 -9.91
C ILE A 199 -7.83 5.01 -8.82
N VAL A 200 -8.27 4.68 -7.61
CA VAL A 200 -8.27 5.62 -6.47
C VAL A 200 -6.85 6.12 -6.16
N TRP A 201 -5.84 5.25 -6.26
CA TRP A 201 -4.46 5.64 -6.01
C TRP A 201 -3.95 6.77 -6.91
N PRO A 202 -3.94 6.65 -8.26
CA PRO A 202 -3.45 7.74 -9.10
C PRO A 202 -4.29 9.01 -8.95
N VAL A 203 -5.62 8.89 -8.79
CA VAL A 203 -6.50 10.05 -8.57
C VAL A 203 -6.11 10.80 -7.30
N LEU A 204 -5.97 10.14 -6.17
CA LEU A 204 -5.56 10.76 -4.92
C LEU A 204 -4.13 11.30 -5.01
N PHE A 205 -3.22 10.55 -5.62
CA PHE A 205 -1.84 10.98 -5.79
C PHE A 205 -1.76 12.28 -6.60
N PHE A 206 -2.36 12.34 -7.79
CA PHE A 206 -2.33 13.53 -8.64
C PHE A 206 -3.05 14.71 -8.00
N TYR A 207 -4.20 14.48 -7.35
CA TYR A 207 -4.94 15.54 -6.67
C TYR A 207 -4.11 16.21 -5.56
N PHE A 208 -3.51 15.42 -4.66
CA PHE A 208 -2.73 15.98 -3.55
C PHE A 208 -1.36 16.46 -3.99
N ASN A 209 -0.71 15.81 -4.95
CA ASN A 209 0.56 16.27 -5.49
C ASN A 209 0.44 17.65 -6.16
N ASN A 210 -0.61 17.87 -6.92
CA ASN A 210 -0.89 19.19 -7.50
C ASN A 210 -1.12 20.27 -6.43
N ARG A 211 -1.75 19.91 -5.30
CA ARG A 211 -1.92 20.84 -4.17
C ARG A 211 -0.61 21.15 -3.45
N LEU A 212 0.28 20.17 -3.31
CA LEU A 212 1.61 20.38 -2.73
C LEU A 212 2.43 21.33 -3.61
N ASN A 213 2.48 21.07 -4.91
CA ASN A 213 3.24 21.90 -5.85
C ASN A 213 2.73 23.35 -5.88
N LYS A 214 1.41 23.58 -5.81
CA LYS A 214 0.85 24.95 -5.74
C LYS A 214 1.26 25.70 -4.47
N LYS A 215 1.41 25.02 -3.32
CA LYS A 215 1.85 25.67 -2.07
C LYS A 215 3.34 26.02 -2.08
N LEU A 216 4.17 25.22 -2.77
CA LEU A 216 5.60 25.49 -2.92
C LEU A 216 5.90 26.64 -3.89
N ILE A 217 4.94 26.99 -4.78
CA ILE A 217 5.07 28.12 -5.72
C ILE A 217 4.68 29.46 -5.07
N VAL A 218 4.01 29.44 -3.93
CA VAL A 218 3.50 30.65 -3.23
C VAL A 218 4.39 31.06 -2.03
N ILE A 219 5.68 30.71 -2.01
CA ILE A 219 6.62 31.35 -1.10
C ILE A 219 7.12 32.59 -1.81
N PRO A 220 6.70 33.83 -1.39
CA PRO A 220 7.35 35.05 -1.89
C PRO A 220 8.82 34.97 -1.51
N ASN A 221 9.70 35.22 -2.46
CA ASN A 221 11.08 35.56 -2.15
C ASN A 221 11.06 36.95 -1.52
N ASP A 222 11.09 37.00 -0.18
CA ASP A 222 11.47 38.19 0.58
C ASP A 222 12.97 38.20 0.80
#